data_eeb76ce87fea9fdf3d68fe28b063b849
#
_entry.id   eeb76ce87fea9fdf3d68fe28b063b849
#
_cell.length_a   1.000
_cell.length_b   1.000
_cell.length_c   1.000
_cell.angle_alpha   90.00
_cell.angle_beta   90.00
_cell.angle_gamma   90.00
#
_symmetry.space_group_name_H-M   'P 1'
#
loop_
_entity.id
_entity.type
_entity.pdbx_description
1 polymer ?
#
loop_
_entity_poly.entity_id
_entity_poly.type
_entity_poly.pdbx_seq_one_letter_code
_entity_poly.pdbx_strand_id
1 'polypeptide(L)'
;MKKVLILGANSYIGNSFQKYIGENYNDQYEVHKVSLRGEAWKEDDWSEYESVINVTAKVHITNERFTEVEIKEYNDINCTLACEAAVKAINEGVGQYIFLSTMSIYGIGDSKKPVVVDESTKPNPQNPYGKSKWKAEVGLNKIFQNNGNKQKTKLVIIRPPMVYGEGCKGNFQTLVKLAKICPVFPDYPNGRSMLFVDNLSEFMAQVIKNQMEGV
;
A
#
# COMPACT_ATOMS: atom_id res chain seq x y z
N MET A 1 -9.94 20.47 -11.47
CA MET A 1 -9.37 19.65 -10.39
C MET A 1 -8.85 18.36 -11.01
N LYS A 2 -7.72 17.85 -10.52
CA LYS A 2 -7.17 16.56 -10.94
C LYS A 2 -7.94 15.45 -10.24
N LYS A 3 -8.37 14.44 -10.98
CA LYS A 3 -9.10 13.30 -10.42
C LYS A 3 -8.16 12.20 -9.96
N VAL A 4 -8.35 11.70 -8.74
CA VAL A 4 -7.58 10.61 -8.14
C VAL A 4 -8.52 9.48 -7.75
N LEU A 5 -8.22 8.27 -8.19
CA LEU A 5 -8.99 7.07 -7.84
C LEU A 5 -8.25 6.24 -6.79
N ILE A 6 -8.95 5.88 -5.71
CA ILE A 6 -8.44 4.98 -4.68
C ILE A 6 -9.07 3.60 -4.85
N LEU A 7 -8.25 2.58 -5.08
CA LEU A 7 -8.66 1.19 -5.09
C LEU A 7 -8.60 0.63 -3.67
N GLY A 8 -9.76 0.26 -3.13
CA GLY A 8 -9.93 -0.19 -1.74
C GLY A 8 -10.82 0.75 -0.92
N ALA A 9 -12.09 0.86 -1.30
CA ALA A 9 -13.08 1.82 -0.78
C ALA A 9 -13.19 1.89 0.76
N ASN A 10 -12.90 0.79 1.47
CA ASN A 10 -12.95 0.71 2.94
C ASN A 10 -11.57 0.64 3.60
N SER A 11 -10.50 0.96 2.87
CA SER A 11 -9.15 0.98 3.40
C SER A 11 -8.97 2.12 4.40
N TYR A 12 -8.33 1.82 5.55
CA TYR A 12 -7.91 2.84 6.52
C TYR A 12 -7.06 3.93 5.86
N ILE A 13 -6.03 3.53 5.12
CA ILE A 13 -5.12 4.47 4.44
C ILE A 13 -5.86 5.26 3.36
N GLY A 14 -6.73 4.60 2.57
CA GLY A 14 -7.50 5.30 1.55
C GLY A 14 -8.47 6.35 2.12
N ASN A 15 -9.13 6.02 3.25
CA ASN A 15 -10.01 6.97 3.95
C ASN A 15 -9.23 8.13 4.55
N SER A 16 -8.07 7.85 5.14
CA SER A 16 -7.20 8.89 5.71
C SER A 16 -6.67 9.82 4.62
N PHE A 17 -6.25 9.28 3.49
CA PHE A 17 -5.81 10.07 2.34
C PHE A 17 -6.93 10.96 1.80
N GLN A 18 -8.13 10.42 1.61
CA GLN A 18 -9.28 11.21 1.13
C GLN A 18 -9.60 12.36 2.10
N LYS A 19 -9.62 12.10 3.41
CA LYS A 19 -9.81 13.12 4.44
C LYS A 19 -8.73 14.19 4.36
N TYR A 20 -7.46 13.77 4.32
CA TYR A 20 -6.30 14.66 4.26
C TYR A 20 -6.34 15.58 3.03
N ILE A 21 -6.66 15.05 1.85
CA ILE A 21 -6.80 15.84 0.62
C ILE A 21 -7.94 16.83 0.73
N GLY A 22 -9.09 16.43 1.29
CA GLY A 22 -10.24 17.33 1.50
C GLY A 22 -9.95 18.50 2.45
N GLU A 23 -9.04 18.30 3.41
CA GLU A 23 -8.65 19.33 4.38
C GLU A 23 -7.53 20.25 3.86
N ASN A 24 -6.59 19.74 3.03
CA ASN A 24 -5.36 20.46 2.67
C ASN A 24 -5.25 20.81 1.17
N TYR A 25 -6.01 20.13 0.29
CA TYR A 25 -5.89 20.22 -1.17
C TYR A 25 -7.25 20.17 -1.88
N ASN A 26 -8.33 20.61 -1.23
CA ASN A 26 -9.71 20.50 -1.69
C ASN A 26 -10.01 21.22 -3.02
N ASP A 27 -9.23 22.21 -3.38
CA ASP A 27 -9.31 22.98 -4.62
C ASP A 27 -8.46 22.39 -5.77
N GLN A 28 -7.59 21.43 -5.47
CA GLN A 28 -6.65 20.84 -6.42
C GLN A 28 -7.05 19.43 -6.87
N TYR A 29 -7.61 18.63 -5.95
CA TYR A 29 -7.90 17.22 -6.20
C TYR A 29 -9.35 16.85 -5.87
N GLU A 30 -9.91 16.00 -6.73
CA GLU A 30 -11.16 15.29 -6.51
C GLU A 30 -10.83 13.79 -6.31
N VAL A 31 -11.20 13.23 -5.15
CA VAL A 31 -10.82 11.87 -4.77
C VAL A 31 -12.04 10.95 -4.78
N HIS A 32 -12.02 9.96 -5.67
CA HIS A 32 -13.03 8.91 -5.75
C HIS A 32 -12.49 7.59 -5.18
N LYS A 33 -13.39 6.68 -4.82
CA LYS A 33 -13.03 5.36 -4.27
C LYS A 33 -13.83 4.26 -4.96
N VAL A 34 -13.15 3.16 -5.28
CA VAL A 34 -13.78 1.97 -5.82
C VAL A 34 -13.35 0.73 -5.04
N SER A 35 -14.26 -0.24 -4.94
CA SER A 35 -13.98 -1.54 -4.37
C SER A 35 -13.56 -2.51 -5.47
N LEU A 36 -12.46 -3.22 -5.29
CA LEU A 36 -12.07 -4.32 -6.20
C LEU A 36 -12.73 -5.66 -5.87
N ARG A 37 -13.77 -5.66 -5.04
CA ARG A 37 -14.54 -6.88 -4.75
C ARG A 37 -15.53 -7.14 -5.88
N GLY A 38 -15.56 -8.37 -6.37
CA GLY A 38 -16.34 -8.73 -7.55
C GLY A 38 -15.73 -8.18 -8.85
N GLU A 39 -16.53 -8.08 -9.92
CA GLU A 39 -16.06 -7.73 -11.26
C GLU A 39 -16.50 -6.32 -11.72
N ALA A 40 -17.42 -5.67 -10.98
CA ALA A 40 -18.04 -4.42 -11.40
C ALA A 40 -17.02 -3.30 -11.71
N TRP A 41 -15.93 -3.22 -10.94
CA TRP A 41 -14.87 -2.25 -11.16
C TRP A 41 -14.19 -2.34 -12.54
N LYS A 42 -14.31 -3.48 -13.22
CA LYS A 42 -13.73 -3.68 -14.56
C LYS A 42 -14.50 -2.91 -15.64
N GLU A 43 -15.76 -2.62 -15.38
CA GLU A 43 -16.64 -1.84 -16.27
C GLU A 43 -16.58 -0.33 -16.02
N ASP A 44 -16.00 0.11 -14.89
CA ASP A 44 -15.82 1.53 -14.57
C ASP A 44 -14.86 2.19 -15.58
N ASP A 45 -15.14 3.43 -15.98
CA ASP A 45 -14.24 4.22 -16.83
C ASP A 45 -13.19 4.95 -15.95
N TRP A 46 -11.92 4.62 -16.16
CA TRP A 46 -10.81 5.24 -15.45
C TRP A 46 -10.04 6.28 -16.28
N SER A 47 -10.46 6.56 -17.50
CA SER A 47 -9.74 7.43 -18.45
C SER A 47 -9.60 8.89 -17.95
N GLU A 48 -10.48 9.33 -17.05
CA GLU A 48 -10.46 10.68 -16.49
C GLU A 48 -9.48 10.84 -15.32
N TYR A 49 -8.95 9.74 -14.75
CA TYR A 49 -8.10 9.83 -13.58
C TYR A 49 -6.64 10.11 -13.94
N GLU A 50 -6.08 11.12 -13.29
CA GLU A 50 -4.65 11.41 -13.42
C GLU A 50 -3.81 10.38 -12.67
N SER A 51 -4.31 9.90 -11.52
CA SER A 51 -3.61 8.91 -10.71
C SER A 51 -4.57 7.90 -10.11
N VAL A 52 -4.13 6.64 -10.06
CA VAL A 52 -4.80 5.54 -9.37
C VAL A 52 -3.92 5.07 -8.22
N ILE A 53 -4.46 5.08 -6.99
CA ILE A 53 -3.77 4.62 -5.78
C ILE A 53 -4.33 3.27 -5.35
N ASN A 54 -3.55 2.21 -5.44
CA ASN A 54 -3.96 0.89 -4.98
C ASN A 54 -3.53 0.65 -3.53
N VAL A 55 -4.49 0.77 -2.62
CA VAL A 55 -4.36 0.45 -1.19
C VAL A 55 -5.09 -0.83 -0.80
N THR A 56 -5.59 -1.58 -1.81
CA THR A 56 -6.27 -2.86 -1.56
C THR A 56 -5.29 -3.88 -1.02
N ALA A 57 -5.60 -4.47 0.13
CA ALA A 57 -4.79 -5.55 0.69
C ALA A 57 -5.55 -6.41 1.69
N LYS A 58 -5.24 -7.71 1.70
CA LYS A 58 -5.46 -8.61 2.84
C LYS A 58 -4.22 -8.50 3.73
N VAL A 59 -4.37 -7.96 4.94
CA VAL A 59 -3.25 -7.60 5.84
C VAL A 59 -3.20 -8.46 7.11
N HIS A 60 -4.35 -8.98 7.59
CA HIS A 60 -4.42 -9.63 8.91
C HIS A 60 -3.66 -10.95 8.93
N ILE A 61 -2.61 -10.98 9.76
CA ILE A 61 -1.83 -12.17 10.10
C ILE A 61 -2.25 -12.54 11.52
N THR A 62 -3.22 -13.44 11.66
CA THR A 62 -3.74 -13.86 12.97
C THR A 62 -3.24 -15.24 13.39
N ASN A 63 -2.64 -16.01 12.48
CA ASN A 63 -2.25 -17.38 12.69
C ASN A 63 -0.75 -17.58 12.52
N GLU A 64 -0.16 -18.44 13.35
CA GLU A 64 1.23 -18.91 13.19
C GLU A 64 1.38 -19.91 12.03
N ARG A 65 0.25 -20.56 11.66
CA ARG A 65 0.20 -21.53 10.54
C ARG A 65 -0.86 -21.08 9.54
N PHE A 66 -0.48 -21.03 8.28
CA PHE A 66 -1.34 -20.66 7.17
C PHE A 66 -1.73 -21.89 6.36
N THR A 67 -3.00 -22.00 6.03
CA THR A 67 -3.52 -22.99 5.08
C THR A 67 -3.17 -22.58 3.65
N GLU A 68 -3.19 -23.53 2.72
CA GLU A 68 -3.01 -23.25 1.28
C GLU A 68 -4.10 -22.30 0.76
N VAL A 69 -5.32 -22.41 1.27
CA VAL A 69 -6.44 -21.52 0.92
C VAL A 69 -6.12 -20.07 1.32
N GLU A 70 -5.65 -19.85 2.56
CA GLU A 70 -5.29 -18.52 3.02
C GLU A 70 -4.12 -17.93 2.21
N ILE A 71 -3.11 -18.73 1.89
CA ILE A 71 -1.98 -18.32 1.05
C ILE A 71 -2.46 -17.92 -0.36
N LYS A 72 -3.39 -18.71 -0.92
CA LYS A 72 -4.01 -18.39 -2.21
C LYS A 72 -4.76 -17.06 -2.14
N GLU A 73 -5.57 -16.83 -1.11
CA GLU A 73 -6.30 -15.57 -0.93
C GLU A 73 -5.36 -14.35 -0.81
N TYR A 74 -4.21 -14.48 -0.11
CA TYR A 74 -3.20 -13.43 -0.09
C TYR A 74 -2.68 -13.12 -1.49
N ASN A 75 -2.41 -14.14 -2.30
CA ASN A 75 -1.92 -13.96 -3.66
C ASN A 75 -3.00 -13.34 -4.56
N ASP A 76 -4.24 -13.83 -4.48
CA ASP A 76 -5.34 -13.35 -5.30
C ASP A 76 -5.62 -11.87 -5.02
N ILE A 77 -5.72 -11.48 -3.75
CA ILE A 77 -6.07 -10.11 -3.36
C ILE A 77 -4.88 -9.16 -3.52
N ASN A 78 -3.69 -9.54 -3.05
CA ASN A 78 -2.57 -8.61 -2.97
C ASN A 78 -1.73 -8.55 -4.24
N CYS A 79 -1.75 -9.62 -5.07
CA CYS A 79 -0.96 -9.69 -6.28
C CYS A 79 -1.82 -9.70 -7.54
N THR A 80 -2.73 -10.65 -7.69
CA THR A 80 -3.49 -10.82 -8.94
C THR A 80 -4.36 -9.59 -9.20
N LEU A 81 -5.19 -9.17 -8.25
CA LEU A 81 -6.02 -7.97 -8.41
C LEU A 81 -5.20 -6.70 -8.62
N ALA A 82 -4.03 -6.57 -7.97
CA ALA A 82 -3.17 -5.42 -8.18
C ALA A 82 -2.62 -5.35 -9.61
N CYS A 83 -2.24 -6.51 -10.17
CA CYS A 83 -1.77 -6.61 -11.55
C CYS A 83 -2.90 -6.36 -12.56
N GLU A 84 -4.09 -6.93 -12.34
CA GLU A 84 -5.27 -6.69 -13.21
C GLU A 84 -5.65 -5.20 -13.21
N ALA A 85 -5.69 -4.56 -12.04
CA ALA A 85 -5.99 -3.14 -11.93
C ALA A 85 -4.91 -2.26 -12.61
N ALA A 86 -3.65 -2.66 -12.55
CA ALA A 86 -2.58 -1.95 -13.24
C ALA A 86 -2.72 -2.04 -14.77
N VAL A 87 -3.06 -3.22 -15.28
CA VAL A 87 -3.32 -3.41 -16.73
C VAL A 87 -4.50 -2.54 -17.18
N LYS A 88 -5.59 -2.48 -16.39
CA LYS A 88 -6.72 -1.59 -16.68
C LYS A 88 -6.29 -0.12 -16.69
N ALA A 89 -5.56 0.33 -15.68
CA ALA A 89 -5.07 1.72 -15.60
C ALA A 89 -4.21 2.09 -16.82
N ILE A 90 -3.37 1.17 -17.28
CA ILE A 90 -2.55 1.33 -18.48
C ILE A 90 -3.43 1.45 -19.73
N ASN A 91 -4.36 0.52 -19.92
CA ASN A 91 -5.22 0.46 -21.10
C ASN A 91 -6.11 1.70 -21.23
N GLU A 92 -6.49 2.31 -20.12
CA GLU A 92 -7.31 3.52 -20.09
C GLU A 92 -6.51 4.82 -20.00
N GLY A 93 -5.17 4.73 -20.07
CA GLY A 93 -4.30 5.90 -20.19
C GLY A 93 -4.15 6.72 -18.91
N VAL A 94 -4.40 6.13 -17.74
CA VAL A 94 -4.14 6.76 -16.43
C VAL A 94 -2.69 7.26 -16.36
N GLY A 95 -2.47 8.48 -15.90
CA GLY A 95 -1.12 9.07 -15.87
C GLY A 95 -0.17 8.37 -14.90
N GLN A 96 -0.67 7.88 -13.74
CA GLN A 96 0.17 7.28 -12.70
C GLN A 96 -0.57 6.17 -11.95
N TYR A 97 0.09 5.04 -11.74
CA TYR A 97 -0.38 3.94 -10.90
C TYR A 97 0.51 3.82 -9.66
N ILE A 98 -0.05 4.09 -8.48
CA ILE A 98 0.65 4.08 -7.20
C ILE A 98 0.25 2.82 -6.44
N PHE A 99 1.19 1.92 -6.20
CA PHE A 99 0.98 0.69 -5.46
C PHE A 99 1.51 0.80 -4.03
N LEU A 100 0.63 0.64 -3.06
CA LEU A 100 1.03 0.59 -1.65
C LEU A 100 1.50 -0.83 -1.30
N SER A 101 2.81 -1.00 -1.24
CA SER A 101 3.50 -2.20 -0.77
C SER A 101 3.73 -2.16 0.74
N THR A 102 4.84 -2.66 1.25
CA THR A 102 5.13 -2.76 2.69
C THR A 102 6.60 -3.04 2.95
N MET A 103 7.12 -2.57 4.07
CA MET A 103 8.43 -2.98 4.59
C MET A 103 8.50 -4.48 4.97
N SER A 104 7.35 -5.17 5.11
CA SER A 104 7.32 -6.61 5.40
C SER A 104 7.95 -7.48 4.29
N ILE A 105 8.19 -6.94 3.10
CA ILE A 105 8.91 -7.62 2.03
C ILE A 105 10.37 -7.93 2.39
N TYR A 106 10.95 -7.20 3.35
CA TYR A 106 12.33 -7.42 3.79
C TYR A 106 12.47 -8.51 4.87
N GLY A 107 11.37 -8.98 5.45
CA GLY A 107 11.36 -10.10 6.40
C GLY A 107 12.03 -9.80 7.75
N ILE A 108 12.16 -8.53 8.12
CA ILE A 108 12.88 -8.09 9.33
C ILE A 108 11.90 -8.05 10.52
N GLY A 109 11.31 -9.19 10.88
CA GLY A 109 10.35 -9.25 12.00
C GLY A 109 10.96 -9.72 13.33
N ASP A 110 11.91 -10.66 13.26
CA ASP A 110 12.39 -11.43 14.43
C ASP A 110 13.89 -11.30 14.65
N SER A 111 14.53 -10.27 14.08
CA SER A 111 15.95 -10.05 14.29
C SER A 111 16.24 -9.61 15.73
N LYS A 112 17.10 -10.34 16.42
CA LYS A 112 17.63 -9.97 17.75
C LYS A 112 18.58 -8.77 17.69
N LYS A 113 18.98 -8.32 16.50
CA LYS A 113 19.85 -7.16 16.27
C LYS A 113 19.09 -6.10 15.47
N PRO A 114 19.35 -4.82 15.73
CA PRO A 114 18.83 -3.75 14.89
C PRO A 114 19.27 -3.98 13.44
N VAL A 115 18.29 -3.96 12.51
CA VAL A 115 18.53 -4.04 11.07
C VAL A 115 18.05 -2.74 10.46
N VAL A 116 18.95 -2.07 9.75
CA VAL A 116 18.62 -0.90 8.94
C VAL A 116 18.35 -1.38 7.52
N VAL A 117 17.21 -0.99 6.98
CA VAL A 117 16.85 -1.23 5.58
C VAL A 117 17.24 0.00 4.79
N ASP A 118 17.97 -0.21 3.72
CA ASP A 118 18.38 0.79 2.76
C ASP A 118 18.08 0.34 1.32
N GLU A 119 18.47 1.13 0.33
CA GLU A 119 18.25 0.88 -1.09
C GLU A 119 18.95 -0.40 -1.58
N SER A 120 20.03 -0.82 -0.93
CA SER A 120 20.77 -2.05 -1.26
C SER A 120 20.16 -3.32 -0.67
N THR A 121 19.25 -3.18 0.29
CA THR A 121 18.65 -4.29 1.01
C THR A 121 17.75 -5.12 0.10
N LYS A 122 18.07 -6.40 -0.06
CA LYS A 122 17.29 -7.32 -0.91
C LYS A 122 16.03 -7.79 -0.19
N PRO A 123 14.87 -7.83 -0.88
CA PRO A 123 13.65 -8.41 -0.35
C PRO A 123 13.83 -9.89 0.04
N ASN A 124 13.35 -10.25 1.23
CA ASN A 124 13.36 -11.60 1.78
C ASN A 124 12.11 -11.86 2.64
N PRO A 125 10.90 -11.80 2.05
CA PRO A 125 9.65 -11.88 2.82
C PRO A 125 9.47 -13.25 3.47
N GLN A 126 9.15 -13.27 4.78
CA GLN A 126 9.03 -14.49 5.57
C GLN A 126 7.57 -14.96 5.71
N ASN A 127 6.59 -14.05 5.70
CA ASN A 127 5.18 -14.37 5.87
C ASN A 127 4.39 -14.25 4.55
N PRO A 128 3.19 -14.85 4.45
CA PRO A 128 2.37 -14.82 3.23
C PRO A 128 2.01 -13.42 2.75
N TYR A 129 1.77 -12.49 3.67
CA TYR A 129 1.51 -11.09 3.33
C TYR A 129 2.69 -10.44 2.60
N GLY A 130 3.89 -10.47 3.21
CA GLY A 130 5.09 -9.93 2.58
C GLY A 130 5.40 -10.61 1.25
N LYS A 131 5.25 -11.95 1.18
CA LYS A 131 5.45 -12.74 -0.05
C LYS A 131 4.49 -12.32 -1.17
N SER A 132 3.20 -12.12 -0.85
CA SER A 132 2.20 -11.70 -1.84
C SER A 132 2.43 -10.26 -2.32
N LYS A 133 2.83 -9.34 -1.43
CA LYS A 133 3.19 -7.97 -1.80
C LYS A 133 4.44 -7.91 -2.66
N TRP A 134 5.48 -8.68 -2.30
CA TRP A 134 6.68 -8.79 -3.14
C TRP A 134 6.39 -9.37 -4.51
N LYS A 135 5.56 -10.42 -4.59
CA LYS A 135 5.12 -11.00 -5.87
C LYS A 135 4.36 -9.97 -6.72
N ALA A 136 3.53 -9.12 -6.10
CA ALA A 136 2.86 -8.03 -6.79
C ALA A 136 3.85 -7.01 -7.36
N GLU A 137 4.86 -6.57 -6.58
CA GLU A 137 5.89 -5.65 -7.08
C GLU A 137 6.62 -6.22 -8.31
N VAL A 138 7.02 -7.50 -8.25
CA VAL A 138 7.67 -8.18 -9.38
C VAL A 138 6.74 -8.25 -10.59
N GLY A 139 5.45 -8.55 -10.40
CA GLY A 139 4.45 -8.59 -11.44
C GLY A 139 4.22 -7.22 -12.08
N LEU A 140 4.04 -6.19 -11.27
CA LEU A 140 3.87 -4.81 -11.71
C LEU A 140 5.07 -4.32 -12.53
N ASN A 141 6.29 -4.50 -12.01
CA ASN A 141 7.49 -4.11 -12.75
C ASN A 141 7.56 -4.79 -14.13
N LYS A 142 7.22 -6.08 -14.24
CA LYS A 142 7.17 -6.79 -15.53
C LYS A 142 6.11 -6.21 -16.47
N ILE A 143 4.91 -5.92 -15.96
CA ILE A 143 3.81 -5.32 -16.74
C ILE A 143 4.26 -3.98 -17.31
N PHE A 144 4.85 -3.13 -16.47
CA PHE A 144 5.28 -1.80 -16.86
C PHE A 144 6.51 -1.80 -17.78
N GLN A 145 7.44 -2.72 -17.63
CA GLN A 145 8.58 -2.88 -18.54
C GLN A 145 8.18 -3.40 -19.91
N ASN A 146 7.24 -4.35 -19.99
CA ASN A 146 6.82 -4.97 -21.25
C ASN A 146 6.00 -4.06 -22.16
N ASN A 147 5.36 -3.02 -21.62
CA ASN A 147 4.57 -2.08 -22.41
C ASN A 147 5.41 -1.01 -23.14
N GLY A 148 6.70 -0.89 -22.82
CA GLY A 148 7.68 -0.09 -23.56
C GLY A 148 7.34 1.41 -23.70
N ASN A 149 7.95 2.08 -24.68
CA ASN A 149 7.82 3.54 -24.93
C ASN A 149 6.41 4.02 -25.35
N LYS A 150 5.43 3.12 -25.51
CA LYS A 150 4.04 3.47 -25.84
C LYS A 150 3.20 3.82 -24.62
N GLN A 151 3.71 3.50 -23.41
CA GLN A 151 2.96 3.67 -22.19
C GLN A 151 3.24 5.05 -21.56
N LYS A 152 2.17 5.77 -21.25
CA LYS A 152 2.21 7.04 -20.54
C LYS A 152 2.09 6.87 -19.01
N THR A 153 1.55 5.74 -18.56
CA THR A 153 1.29 5.47 -17.14
C THR A 153 2.61 5.20 -16.41
N LYS A 154 2.89 5.97 -15.38
CA LYS A 154 4.04 5.79 -14.50
C LYS A 154 3.71 4.85 -13.35
N LEU A 155 4.66 3.97 -12.99
CA LEU A 155 4.54 3.12 -11.81
C LEU A 155 5.26 3.77 -10.62
N VAL A 156 4.56 3.83 -9.48
CA VAL A 156 5.17 4.14 -8.18
C VAL A 156 4.88 3.02 -7.20
N ILE A 157 5.90 2.56 -6.50
CA ILE A 157 5.78 1.56 -5.43
C ILE A 157 6.21 2.20 -4.12
N ILE A 158 5.28 2.29 -3.17
CA ILE A 158 5.55 2.84 -1.83
C ILE A 158 5.62 1.68 -0.84
N ARG A 159 6.70 1.59 -0.06
CA ARG A 159 6.95 0.55 0.95
C ARG A 159 6.88 1.13 2.36
N PRO A 160 5.68 1.45 2.89
CA PRO A 160 5.59 2.06 4.21
C PRO A 160 5.97 1.05 5.31
N PRO A 161 6.53 1.54 6.43
CA PRO A 161 6.63 0.79 7.68
C PRO A 161 5.23 0.67 8.32
N MET A 162 5.17 0.35 9.61
CA MET A 162 3.90 0.34 10.35
C MET A 162 3.26 1.73 10.34
N VAL A 163 2.11 1.85 9.68
CA VAL A 163 1.33 3.09 9.63
C VAL A 163 0.44 3.19 10.86
N TYR A 164 0.46 4.34 11.55
CA TYR A 164 -0.35 4.60 12.71
C TYR A 164 -1.08 5.95 12.61
N GLY A 165 -2.10 6.14 13.44
CA GLY A 165 -2.91 7.34 13.52
C GLY A 165 -4.28 7.04 14.10
N GLU A 166 -5.17 8.02 14.09
CA GLU A 166 -6.54 7.87 14.56
C GLU A 166 -7.28 6.81 13.75
N GLY A 167 -7.97 5.87 14.42
CA GLY A 167 -8.73 4.81 13.75
C GLY A 167 -7.89 3.69 13.11
N CYS A 168 -6.55 3.70 13.27
CA CYS A 168 -5.72 2.62 12.74
C CYS A 168 -6.08 1.27 13.37
N LYS A 169 -5.95 0.20 12.59
CA LYS A 169 -6.19 -1.18 13.04
C LYS A 169 -4.85 -1.89 13.27
N GLY A 170 -4.89 -2.97 14.06
CA GLY A 170 -3.73 -3.86 14.23
C GLY A 170 -2.85 -3.53 15.43
N ASN A 171 -1.57 -3.88 15.35
CA ASN A 171 -0.63 -3.95 16.47
C ASN A 171 -0.45 -2.63 17.23
N PHE A 172 -0.58 -1.48 16.58
CA PHE A 172 -0.44 -0.19 17.25
C PHE A 172 -1.51 0.02 18.33
N GLN A 173 -2.77 -0.34 18.06
CA GLN A 173 -3.86 -0.29 19.04
C GLN A 173 -3.61 -1.20 20.24
N THR A 174 -3.03 -2.38 19.99
CA THR A 174 -2.63 -3.32 21.06
C THR A 174 -1.52 -2.72 21.92
N LEU A 175 -0.52 -2.10 21.31
CA LEU A 175 0.55 -1.40 22.02
C LEU A 175 0.01 -0.25 22.87
N VAL A 176 -0.90 0.56 22.35
CA VAL A 176 -1.54 1.66 23.09
C VAL A 176 -2.34 1.15 24.29
N LYS A 177 -3.10 0.07 24.10
CA LYS A 177 -3.85 -0.56 25.21
C LYS A 177 -2.90 -1.10 26.28
N LEU A 178 -1.84 -1.80 25.87
CA LEU A 178 -0.83 -2.32 26.79
C LEU A 178 -0.15 -1.19 27.56
N ALA A 179 0.24 -0.12 26.88
CA ALA A 179 0.88 1.05 27.50
C ALA A 179 0.00 1.75 28.55
N LYS A 180 -1.34 1.69 28.38
CA LYS A 180 -2.28 2.28 29.36
C LYS A 180 -2.50 1.42 30.61
N ILE A 181 -2.26 0.11 30.52
CA ILE A 181 -2.59 -0.86 31.58
C ILE A 181 -1.33 -1.30 32.32
N CYS A 182 -0.18 -1.35 31.64
CA CYS A 182 1.06 -1.89 32.17
C CYS A 182 1.79 -0.84 33.02
N PRO A 183 1.93 -1.05 34.35
CA PRO A 183 2.62 -0.07 35.22
C PRO A 183 4.15 -0.12 35.08
N VAL A 184 4.69 -1.16 34.46
CA VAL A 184 6.12 -1.37 34.28
C VAL A 184 6.39 -1.77 32.84
N PHE A 185 7.26 -1.02 32.16
CA PHE A 185 7.75 -1.40 30.83
C PHE A 185 9.11 -2.10 30.96
N PRO A 186 9.30 -3.26 30.30
CA PRO A 186 10.62 -3.90 30.26
C PRO A 186 11.58 -3.01 29.45
N ASP A 187 12.75 -2.74 30.03
CA ASP A 187 13.85 -2.11 29.32
C ASP A 187 14.49 -3.10 28.34
N TYR A 188 13.90 -3.21 27.16
CA TYR A 188 14.38 -4.09 26.10
C TYR A 188 14.67 -3.25 24.85
N PRO A 189 15.90 -3.33 24.29
CA PRO A 189 16.23 -2.62 23.07
C PRO A 189 15.31 -3.04 21.91
N ASN A 190 14.38 -2.19 21.55
CA ASN A 190 13.45 -2.42 20.45
C ASN A 190 13.27 -1.13 19.64
N GLY A 191 13.73 -1.14 18.39
CA GLY A 191 13.54 -0.04 17.45
C GLY A 191 12.67 -0.49 16.28
N ARG A 192 11.58 0.25 16.01
CA ARG A 192 10.73 0.01 14.84
C ARG A 192 10.43 1.33 14.16
N SER A 193 10.63 1.37 12.85
CA SER A 193 10.15 2.49 12.04
C SER A 193 8.62 2.50 12.03
N MET A 194 8.07 3.68 12.25
CA MET A 194 6.64 3.94 12.22
C MET A 194 6.36 5.21 11.42
N LEU A 195 5.24 5.25 10.72
CA LEU A 195 4.85 6.38 9.89
C LEU A 195 3.45 6.85 10.28
N PHE A 196 3.33 8.14 10.63
CA PHE A 196 2.03 8.74 10.89
C PHE A 196 1.23 8.83 9.59
N VAL A 197 -0.07 8.52 9.63
CA VAL A 197 -0.90 8.36 8.44
C VAL A 197 -1.03 9.64 7.63
N ASP A 198 -1.03 10.81 8.28
CA ASP A 198 -1.10 12.09 7.55
C ASP A 198 0.22 12.39 6.84
N ASN A 199 1.37 11.98 7.40
CA ASN A 199 2.66 12.09 6.69
C ASN A 199 2.71 11.17 5.46
N LEU A 200 2.10 9.97 5.54
CA LEU A 200 1.93 9.11 4.37
C LEU A 200 1.00 9.75 3.35
N SER A 201 -0.08 10.37 3.80
CA SER A 201 -1.05 11.05 2.93
C SER A 201 -0.41 12.25 2.21
N GLU A 202 0.35 13.06 2.93
CA GLU A 202 1.11 14.16 2.34
C GLU A 202 2.14 13.65 1.34
N PHE A 203 2.89 12.60 1.69
CA PHE A 203 3.86 12.01 0.76
C PHE A 203 3.19 11.53 -0.53
N MET A 204 2.04 10.84 -0.44
CA MET A 204 1.28 10.42 -1.62
C MET A 204 0.78 11.62 -2.44
N ALA A 205 0.34 12.70 -1.79
CA ALA A 205 -0.05 13.94 -2.48
C ALA A 205 1.14 14.55 -3.26
N GLN A 206 2.34 14.57 -2.67
CA GLN A 206 3.54 15.04 -3.34
C GLN A 206 3.98 14.14 -4.50
N VAL A 207 3.83 12.81 -4.36
CA VAL A 207 4.06 11.84 -5.44
C VAL A 207 3.15 12.14 -6.64
N ILE A 208 1.87 12.40 -6.40
CA ILE A 208 0.90 12.75 -7.44
C ILE A 208 1.24 14.11 -8.07
N LYS A 209 1.47 15.12 -7.22
CA LYS A 209 1.75 16.49 -7.67
C LYS A 209 2.96 16.56 -8.59
N ASN A 210 4.01 15.85 -8.23
CA ASN A 210 5.30 15.88 -8.94
C ASN A 210 5.41 14.78 -10.02
N GLN A 211 4.36 13.98 -10.23
CA GLN A 211 4.34 12.89 -11.21
C GLN A 211 5.57 11.99 -11.10
N MET A 212 5.90 11.61 -9.86
CA MET A 212 7.06 10.77 -9.55
C MET A 212 6.93 9.38 -10.18
N GLU A 213 8.04 8.69 -10.32
CA GLU A 213 8.15 7.30 -10.81
C GLU A 213 9.23 6.56 -10.02
N GLY A 214 9.04 5.25 -9.79
CA GLY A 214 10.03 4.41 -9.12
C GLY A 214 9.54 3.76 -7.83
N VAL A 215 10.49 3.41 -6.96
CA VAL A 215 10.26 2.66 -5.71
C VAL A 215 10.77 3.47 -4.52
#